data_0765483955bd8cedc04e97240dbb4bdd
#
_entry.id   0765483955bd8cedc04e97240dbb4bdd
#
_cell.length_a   1.000
_cell.length_b   1.000
_cell.length_c   1.000
_cell.angle_alpha   90.00
_cell.angle_beta   90.00
_cell.angle_gamma   90.00
#
_symmetry.space_group_name_H-M   'P 1'
#
loop_
_entity.id
_entity.type
_entity.pdbx_description
1 polymer ?
#
loop_
_entity_poly.entity_id
_entity_poly.type
_entity_poly.pdbx_seq_one_letter_code
_entity_poly.pdbx_strand_id
1 'polypeptide(L)'
;AYAIPLRLVGSEICIRDSRLLNFGHTFGHGYEAVGGYDTWTHGEAVAAGMCRTLRWQTAHGYGGADVLARLEPLLTRYGLPTAIDCDEAALRRCVGHDKKTAGGTVQLVIVRCMGQGELVTVPLSDLWEDKA
;
A
#
# COMPACT_ATOMS: atom_id res chain seq x y z
N ALA A 1 3.01 21.43 9.43
CA ALA A 1 3.88 20.86 8.39
C ALA A 1 5.23 20.55 9.00
N TYR A 2 5.69 19.34 8.80
CA TYR A 2 7.00 18.93 9.30
C TYR A 2 8.05 19.18 8.23
N ALA A 3 8.95 20.12 8.49
CA ALA A 3 10.12 20.27 7.65
C ALA A 3 11.15 19.21 8.07
N ILE A 4 11.60 18.41 7.12
CA ILE A 4 12.71 17.49 7.36
C ILE A 4 13.97 18.33 7.56
N PRO A 5 14.71 18.18 8.68
CA PRO A 5 15.95 18.91 8.87
C PRO A 5 16.90 18.70 7.71
N LEU A 6 17.51 19.76 7.19
CA LEU A 6 18.43 19.68 6.06
C LEU A 6 19.56 18.65 6.28
N ARG A 7 20.00 18.48 7.51
CA ARG A 7 21.03 17.49 7.88
C ARG A 7 20.63 16.03 7.62
N LEU A 8 19.31 15.75 7.46
CA LEU A 8 18.80 14.41 7.17
C LEU A 8 18.56 14.19 5.68
N VAL A 9 18.65 15.24 4.86
CA VAL A 9 18.47 15.14 3.42
C VAL A 9 19.62 14.32 2.84
N GLY A 10 19.29 13.23 2.12
CA GLY A 10 20.28 12.32 1.54
C GLY A 10 20.80 11.26 2.49
N SER A 11 20.42 11.24 3.79
CA SER A 11 20.77 10.16 4.69
C SER A 11 19.93 8.90 4.39
N GLU A 12 20.44 7.72 4.75
CA GLU A 12 19.70 6.46 4.58
C GLU A 12 18.38 6.47 5.34
N ILE A 13 18.35 7.08 6.52
CA ILE A 13 17.13 7.26 7.31
C ILE A 13 16.10 8.06 6.53
N CYS A 14 16.51 9.16 5.91
CA CYS A 14 15.63 10.00 5.12
C CYS A 14 15.09 9.26 3.88
N ILE A 15 15.94 8.49 3.19
CA ILE A 15 15.53 7.68 2.03
C ILE A 15 14.52 6.62 2.45
N ARG A 16 14.77 5.93 3.56
CA ARG A 16 13.86 4.92 4.11
C ARG A 16 12.52 5.54 4.47
N ASP A 17 12.53 6.64 5.20
CA ASP A 17 11.29 7.33 5.61
C ASP A 17 10.51 7.84 4.40
N SER A 18 11.22 8.31 3.36
CA SER A 18 10.60 8.70 2.10
C SER A 18 9.87 7.54 1.42
N ARG A 19 10.45 6.33 1.45
CA ARG A 19 9.80 5.14 0.90
C ARG A 19 8.55 4.72 1.70
N LEU A 20 8.55 4.95 3.01
CA LEU A 20 7.39 4.66 3.85
C LEU A 20 6.17 5.52 3.49
N LEU A 21 6.37 6.66 2.85
CA LEU A 21 5.28 7.49 2.32
C LEU A 21 4.52 6.80 1.19
N ASN A 22 5.06 5.73 0.64
CA ASN A 22 4.39 4.92 -0.39
C ASN A 22 3.45 3.85 0.17
N PHE A 23 3.12 3.93 1.45
CA PHE A 23 2.14 3.02 2.06
C PHE A 23 0.82 3.08 1.26
N GLY A 24 0.34 1.93 0.87
CA GLY A 24 -0.89 1.80 0.07
C GLY A 24 -0.71 2.02 -1.43
N HIS A 25 0.45 2.47 -1.88
CA HIS A 25 0.65 2.83 -3.29
C HIS A 25 0.72 1.63 -4.23
N THR A 26 1.18 0.47 -3.77
CA THR A 26 1.26 -0.72 -4.64
C THR A 26 -0.12 -1.09 -5.18
N PHE A 27 -1.09 -1.27 -4.31
CA PHE A 27 -2.45 -1.53 -4.72
C PHE A 27 -3.15 -0.27 -5.22
N GLY A 28 -2.83 0.89 -4.64
CA GLY A 28 -3.40 2.17 -5.06
C GLY A 28 -3.14 2.48 -6.52
N HIS A 29 -1.90 2.35 -6.98
CA HIS A 29 -1.57 2.53 -8.41
C HIS A 29 -2.28 1.49 -9.29
N GLY A 30 -2.42 0.26 -8.79
CA GLY A 30 -3.19 -0.77 -9.49
C GLY A 30 -4.65 -0.36 -9.66
N TYR A 31 -5.29 0.15 -8.62
CA TYR A 31 -6.67 0.62 -8.68
C TYR A 31 -6.84 1.79 -9.65
N GLU A 32 -5.91 2.75 -9.63
CA GLU A 32 -5.94 3.86 -10.58
C GLU A 32 -5.86 3.35 -12.02
N ALA A 33 -4.95 2.42 -12.29
CA ALA A 33 -4.75 1.86 -13.62
C ALA A 33 -5.97 1.07 -14.11
N VAL A 34 -6.58 0.25 -13.25
CA VAL A 34 -7.81 -0.50 -13.58
C VAL A 34 -8.95 0.45 -13.89
N GLY A 35 -9.06 1.55 -13.17
CA GLY A 35 -10.08 2.58 -13.41
C GLY A 35 -9.75 3.51 -14.57
N GLY A 36 -8.63 3.34 -15.26
CA GLY A 36 -8.23 4.19 -16.39
C GLY A 36 -7.78 5.59 -15.96
N TYR A 37 -7.42 5.75 -14.71
CA TYR A 37 -7.00 7.01 -14.08
C TYR A 37 -8.10 8.09 -13.98
N ASP A 38 -9.32 7.79 -14.41
CA ASP A 38 -10.44 8.73 -14.39
C ASP A 38 -11.51 8.39 -13.34
N THR A 39 -11.56 7.13 -12.89
CA THR A 39 -12.62 6.64 -11.98
C THR A 39 -12.36 7.03 -10.54
N TRP A 40 -11.10 6.91 -10.09
CA TRP A 40 -10.71 7.18 -8.72
C TRP A 40 -9.65 8.26 -8.66
N THR A 41 -9.75 9.17 -7.70
CA THR A 41 -8.65 10.08 -7.41
C THR A 41 -7.49 9.28 -6.82
N HIS A 42 -6.30 9.84 -6.91
CA HIS A 42 -5.10 9.23 -6.31
C HIS A 42 -5.31 8.93 -4.83
N GLY A 43 -5.85 9.91 -4.08
CA GLY A 43 -6.09 9.75 -2.64
C GLY A 43 -7.11 8.65 -2.32
N GLU A 44 -8.16 8.54 -3.11
CA GLU A 44 -9.16 7.47 -2.96
C GLU A 44 -8.55 6.10 -3.22
N ALA A 45 -7.79 5.97 -4.29
CA ALA A 45 -7.12 4.72 -4.64
C ALA A 45 -6.09 4.31 -3.57
N VAL A 46 -5.31 5.26 -3.07
CA VAL A 46 -4.33 5.00 -2.01
C VAL A 46 -5.02 4.61 -0.70
N ALA A 47 -6.11 5.26 -0.34
CA ALA A 47 -6.89 4.91 0.85
C ALA A 47 -7.35 3.44 0.82
N ALA A 48 -7.94 3.01 -0.29
CA ALA A 48 -8.32 1.61 -0.48
C ALA A 48 -7.09 0.68 -0.51
N GLY A 49 -6.00 1.14 -1.10
CA GLY A 49 -4.73 0.42 -1.16
C GLY A 49 -4.11 0.19 0.22
N MET A 50 -4.20 1.18 1.11
CA MET A 50 -3.75 1.04 2.51
C MET A 50 -4.52 -0.06 3.22
N CYS A 51 -5.85 -0.05 3.12
CA CYS A 51 -6.69 -1.06 3.75
C CYS A 51 -6.42 -2.45 3.18
N ARG A 52 -6.24 -2.56 1.87
CA ARG A 52 -5.90 -3.84 1.24
C ARG A 52 -4.55 -4.36 1.71
N THR A 53 -3.55 -3.50 1.81
CA THR A 53 -2.23 -3.88 2.32
C THR A 53 -2.34 -4.38 3.76
N LEU A 54 -3.11 -3.70 4.61
CA LEU A 54 -3.30 -4.12 6.00
C LEU A 54 -4.01 -5.47 6.11
N ARG A 55 -5.01 -5.72 5.26
CA ARG A 55 -5.67 -7.04 5.22
C ARG A 55 -4.71 -8.11 4.77
N TRP A 56 -3.94 -7.84 3.73
CA TRP A 56 -2.93 -8.75 3.21
C TRP A 56 -1.88 -9.08 4.29
N GLN A 57 -1.31 -8.05 4.91
CA GLN A 57 -0.26 -8.25 5.91
C GLN A 57 -0.76 -9.01 7.15
N THR A 58 -1.99 -8.77 7.57
CA THR A 58 -2.61 -9.50 8.67
C THR A 58 -2.76 -10.98 8.33
N ALA A 59 -3.24 -11.30 7.13
CA ALA A 59 -3.39 -12.66 6.64
C ALA A 59 -2.05 -13.40 6.50
N HIS A 60 -0.97 -12.66 6.26
CA HIS A 60 0.37 -13.22 6.08
C HIS A 60 1.24 -13.20 7.36
N GLY A 61 0.64 -12.88 8.49
CA GLY A 61 1.34 -12.95 9.78
C GLY A 61 2.21 -11.75 10.12
N TYR A 62 2.08 -10.64 9.39
CA TYR A 62 2.83 -9.41 9.67
C TYR A 62 2.16 -8.50 10.70
N GLY A 63 0.98 -8.87 11.20
CA GLY A 63 0.22 -8.02 12.12
C GLY A 63 -0.54 -6.92 11.42
N GLY A 64 -0.88 -5.86 12.14
CA GLY A 64 -1.55 -4.69 11.56
C GLY A 64 -3.07 -4.67 11.73
N ALA A 65 -3.67 -5.66 12.36
CA ALA A 65 -5.12 -5.70 12.58
C ALA A 65 -5.61 -4.47 13.38
N ASP A 66 -4.84 -4.03 14.36
CA ASP A 66 -5.17 -2.85 15.17
C ASP A 66 -5.15 -1.57 14.34
N VAL A 67 -4.18 -1.48 13.43
CA VAL A 67 -4.06 -0.33 12.52
C VAL A 67 -5.26 -0.29 11.59
N LEU A 68 -5.64 -1.43 11.02
CA LEU A 68 -6.81 -1.54 10.14
C LEU A 68 -8.09 -1.14 10.88
N ALA A 69 -8.27 -1.63 12.10
CA ALA A 69 -9.44 -1.33 12.93
C ALA A 69 -9.59 0.16 13.22
N ARG A 70 -8.48 0.90 13.26
CA ARG A 70 -8.48 2.36 13.45
C ARG A 70 -8.59 3.13 12.14
N LEU A 71 -7.98 2.62 11.08
CA LEU A 71 -7.92 3.31 9.80
C LEU A 71 -9.25 3.27 9.05
N GLU A 72 -9.92 2.14 9.01
CA GLU A 72 -11.18 1.99 8.27
C GLU A 72 -12.26 3.00 8.70
N PRO A 73 -12.57 3.14 10.00
CA PRO A 73 -13.55 4.16 10.42
C PRO A 73 -13.11 5.58 10.11
N LEU A 74 -11.81 5.86 10.22
CA LEU A 74 -11.26 7.17 9.93
C LEU A 74 -11.44 7.53 8.46
N LEU A 75 -11.09 6.63 7.56
CA LEU A 75 -11.25 6.85 6.12
C LEU A 75 -12.71 7.02 5.75
N THR A 76 -13.59 6.19 6.29
CA THR A 76 -15.03 6.27 6.07
C THR A 76 -15.58 7.64 6.52
N ARG A 77 -15.10 8.13 7.66
CA ARG A 77 -15.49 9.43 8.19
C ARG A 77 -15.14 10.57 7.24
N TYR A 78 -14.04 10.46 6.51
CA TYR A 78 -13.63 11.45 5.51
C TYR A 78 -14.19 11.18 4.11
N GLY A 79 -15.08 10.20 3.97
CA GLY A 79 -15.68 9.87 2.68
C GLY A 79 -14.74 9.16 1.72
N LEU A 80 -13.68 8.55 2.25
CA LEU A 80 -12.70 7.81 1.44
C LEU A 80 -13.04 6.32 1.41
N PRO A 81 -12.83 5.64 0.28
CA PRO A 81 -13.12 4.22 0.19
C PRO A 81 -12.11 3.38 0.99
N THR A 82 -12.60 2.33 1.63
CA THR A 82 -11.76 1.35 2.32
C THR A 82 -11.58 0.08 1.50
N ALA A 83 -12.31 -0.05 0.40
CA ALA A 83 -12.19 -1.13 -0.56
C ALA A 83 -12.67 -0.63 -1.92
N ILE A 84 -12.09 -1.15 -2.98
CA ILE A 84 -12.51 -0.89 -4.35
C ILE A 84 -12.85 -2.23 -4.97
N ASP A 85 -14.08 -2.36 -5.45
CA ASP A 85 -14.52 -3.53 -6.19
C ASP A 85 -14.06 -3.38 -7.65
N CYS A 86 -13.23 -4.30 -8.09
CA CYS A 86 -12.71 -4.32 -9.46
C CYS A 86 -12.40 -5.74 -9.89
N ASP A 87 -12.18 -5.94 -11.18
CA ASP A 87 -11.74 -7.24 -11.69
C ASP A 87 -10.35 -7.57 -11.13
N GLU A 88 -10.27 -8.62 -10.34
CA GLU A 88 -9.03 -9.07 -9.69
C GLU A 88 -7.95 -9.43 -10.71
N ALA A 89 -8.32 -10.03 -11.83
CA ALA A 89 -7.38 -10.37 -12.91
C ALA A 89 -6.79 -9.11 -13.54
N ALA A 90 -7.60 -8.09 -13.74
CA ALA A 90 -7.13 -6.80 -14.25
C ALA A 90 -6.19 -6.12 -13.26
N LEU A 91 -6.53 -6.16 -11.96
CA LEU A 91 -5.68 -5.60 -10.91
C LEU A 91 -4.31 -6.29 -10.86
N ARG A 92 -4.29 -7.61 -10.97
CA ARG A 92 -3.04 -8.39 -11.02
C ARG A 92 -2.16 -7.97 -12.19
N ARG A 93 -2.76 -7.80 -13.37
CA ARG A 93 -2.02 -7.34 -14.55
C ARG A 93 -1.44 -5.95 -14.37
N CYS A 94 -2.21 -5.04 -13.81
CA CYS A 94 -1.77 -3.66 -13.59
C CYS A 94 -0.63 -3.59 -12.57
N VAL A 95 -0.76 -4.27 -11.44
CA VAL A 95 0.29 -4.33 -10.42
C VAL A 95 1.53 -5.03 -10.96
N GLY A 96 1.36 -6.14 -11.67
CA GLY A 96 2.48 -6.91 -12.25
C GLY A 96 3.23 -6.18 -13.35
N HIS A 97 2.55 -5.37 -14.12
CA HIS A 97 3.17 -4.63 -15.23
C HIS A 97 4.23 -3.65 -14.73
N ASP A 98 3.93 -2.89 -13.69
CA ASP A 98 4.85 -1.91 -13.11
C ASP A 98 6.04 -2.57 -12.40
N LYS A 99 5.94 -3.86 -12.05
CA LYS A 99 6.94 -4.59 -11.27
C LYS A 99 7.72 -5.64 -12.07
N LYS A 100 7.47 -5.77 -13.36
CA LYS A 100 8.14 -6.76 -14.22
C LYS A 100 9.67 -6.61 -14.26
N THR A 101 10.17 -5.39 -14.08
CA THR A 101 11.59 -5.10 -14.10
C THR A 101 12.29 -5.46 -12.79
N ALA A 102 11.56 -5.81 -11.74
CA ALA A 102 12.08 -6.09 -10.40
C ALA A 102 12.26 -7.59 -10.11
N GLY A 103 12.36 -8.44 -11.15
CA GLY A 103 12.65 -9.86 -10.99
C GLY A 103 11.54 -10.68 -10.36
N GLY A 104 10.28 -10.26 -10.51
CA GLY A 104 9.12 -10.98 -9.95
C GLY A 104 8.89 -10.75 -8.47
N THR A 105 9.55 -9.77 -7.88
CA THR A 105 9.32 -9.35 -6.49
C THR A 105 8.72 -7.96 -6.44
N VAL A 106 8.11 -7.63 -5.31
CA VAL A 106 7.56 -6.31 -5.03
C VAL A 106 7.96 -5.88 -3.63
N GLN A 107 8.25 -4.60 -3.48
CA GLN A 107 8.54 -4.01 -2.19
C GLN A 107 7.26 -3.37 -1.65
N LEU A 108 6.81 -3.86 -0.50
CA LEU A 108 5.63 -3.33 0.18
C LEU A 108 6.03 -2.53 1.41
N VAL A 109 5.31 -1.47 1.65
CA VAL A 109 5.32 -0.80 2.95
C VAL A 109 4.26 -1.47 3.80
N ILE A 110 4.65 -2.01 4.95
CA ILE A 110 3.72 -2.57 5.93
C ILE A 110 3.77 -1.76 7.22
N VAL A 111 2.69 -1.79 7.97
CA VAL A 111 2.59 -1.11 9.27
C VAL A 111 2.15 -2.14 10.29
N ARG A 112 3.10 -2.65 11.08
CA ARG A 112 2.82 -3.70 12.07
C ARG A 112 1.97 -3.20 13.21
N CYS A 113 2.25 -1.99 13.67
CA CYS A 113 1.45 -1.27 14.65
C CYS A 113 1.63 0.23 14.42
N MET A 114 0.87 1.03 15.13
CA MET A 114 0.97 2.49 15.00
C MET A 114 2.40 2.95 15.26
N GLY A 115 2.95 3.73 14.33
CA GLY A 115 4.30 4.28 14.42
C GLY A 115 5.41 3.33 13.96
N GLN A 116 5.09 2.11 13.52
CA GLN A 116 6.09 1.13 13.06
C GLN A 116 5.84 0.72 11.61
N GLY A 117 6.35 1.51 10.69
CA GLY A 117 6.37 1.18 9.28
C GLY A 117 7.68 0.52 8.88
N GLU A 118 7.63 -0.44 7.98
CA GLU A 118 8.81 -1.08 7.42
C GLU A 118 8.59 -1.48 5.97
N LEU A 119 9.70 -1.70 5.27
CA LEU A 119 9.70 -2.20 3.90
C LEU A 119 9.95 -3.70 3.92
N VAL A 120 9.12 -4.45 3.21
CA VAL A 120 9.32 -5.88 2.99
C VAL A 120 9.34 -6.17 1.50
N THR A 121 10.21 -7.07 1.09
CA THR A 121 10.29 -7.55 -0.29
C THR A 121 9.65 -8.93 -0.34
N VAL A 122 8.62 -9.08 -1.16
CA VAL A 122 7.89 -10.34 -1.27
C VAL A 122 7.77 -10.75 -2.73
N PRO A 123 7.64 -12.06 -3.03
CA PRO A 123 7.32 -12.50 -4.38
C PRO A 123 5.98 -11.88 -4.82
N LEU A 124 5.91 -11.47 -6.07
CA LEU A 124 4.70 -10.85 -6.62
C LEU A 124 3.49 -11.78 -6.51
N SER A 125 3.72 -13.10 -6.64
CA SER A 125 2.67 -14.12 -6.48
C SER A 125 2.02 -14.09 -5.10
N ASP A 126 2.80 -13.76 -4.06
CA ASP A 126 2.30 -13.76 -2.68
C ASP A 126 1.22 -12.69 -2.42
N LEU A 127 1.17 -11.65 -3.26
CA LEU A 127 0.14 -10.61 -3.13
C LEU A 127 -1.28 -11.15 -3.35
N TRP A 128 -1.39 -12.28 -4.03
CA TRP A 128 -2.67 -12.82 -4.51
C TRP A 128 -3.03 -14.15 -3.85
N GLU A 129 -2.17 -14.67 -2.98
CA GLU A 129 -2.44 -15.89 -2.25
C GLU A 129 -3.28 -15.58 -1.00
N ASP A 130 -4.48 -16.16 -0.95
CA ASP A 130 -5.27 -16.16 0.26
C ASP A 130 -4.69 -17.21 1.20
N LYS A 131 -3.84 -16.79 2.09
CA LYS A 131 -3.45 -17.64 3.21
C LYS A 131 -4.57 -17.58 4.24
N ALA A 132 -5.34 -18.62 4.21
CA ALA A 132 -6.36 -18.81 5.23
C ALA A 132 -5.70 -19.02 6.61
#